data_aac5a9f6370338dcb41e2dfd44599f03
#
_entry.id   aac5a9f6370338dcb41e2dfd44599f03
#
_cell.length_a   1.000
_cell.length_b   1.000
_cell.length_c   1.000
_cell.angle_alpha   90.00
_cell.angle_beta   90.00
_cell.angle_gamma   90.00
#
_symmetry.space_group_name_H-M   'P 1'
#
loop_
_entity.id
_entity.type
_entity.pdbx_description
1 polymer ?
#
loop_
_entity_poly.entity_id
_entity_poly.type
_entity_poly.pdbx_seq_one_letter_code
_entity_poly.pdbx_strand_id
1 'polypeptide(L)'
;FQVSQGTVRKAIDELAAENLLIRRQGKGTFVPTHSEPKVRFRFLKLTPDDGHQPVSGSEIIDCQRLRAPAEIAQHLQLKTAATVVRIRRLLSFDGQPTIFDDIWLPGRVFRGVNEDTVRANDSPLYAWFEVEFGVSMVRADEAIRAVAAQAEAVQYLGVPAGRPLLQVDRVS
;
A
#
# COMPACT_ATOMS: atom_id res chain seq x y z
N PHE A 1 -17.90 -3.21 -29.23
CA PHE A 1 -16.93 -2.13 -29.49
C PHE A 1 -16.58 -1.95 -30.99
N GLN A 2 -17.02 -2.84 -31.86
CA GLN A 2 -16.80 -2.79 -33.34
C GLN A 2 -15.32 -2.50 -33.74
N VAL A 3 -14.38 -3.05 -33.02
CA VAL A 3 -12.94 -2.94 -33.28
C VAL A 3 -12.35 -4.26 -33.73
N SER A 4 -11.22 -4.24 -34.42
CA SER A 4 -10.55 -5.47 -34.87
C SER A 4 -10.03 -6.30 -33.70
N GLN A 5 -9.91 -7.63 -33.88
CA GLN A 5 -9.30 -8.50 -32.89
C GLN A 5 -7.85 -8.09 -32.57
N GLY A 6 -7.13 -7.54 -33.56
CA GLY A 6 -5.77 -7.01 -33.39
C GLY A 6 -5.74 -5.83 -32.45
N THR A 7 -6.72 -4.89 -32.55
CA THR A 7 -6.85 -3.74 -31.65
C THR A 7 -7.09 -4.18 -30.22
N VAL A 8 -7.99 -5.15 -30.00
CA VAL A 8 -8.26 -5.70 -28.65
C VAL A 8 -6.99 -6.37 -28.08
N ARG A 9 -6.28 -7.15 -28.90
CA ARG A 9 -5.05 -7.82 -28.47
C ARG A 9 -3.97 -6.81 -28.07
N LYS A 10 -3.79 -5.74 -28.86
CA LYS A 10 -2.84 -4.66 -28.55
C LYS A 10 -3.20 -3.95 -27.24
N ALA A 11 -4.45 -3.61 -27.03
CA ALA A 11 -4.91 -2.99 -25.78
C ALA A 11 -4.65 -3.91 -24.56
N ILE A 12 -4.90 -5.23 -24.69
CA ILE A 12 -4.58 -6.21 -23.65
C ILE A 12 -3.06 -6.29 -23.42
N ASP A 13 -2.24 -6.18 -24.47
CA ASP A 13 -0.78 -6.17 -24.34
C ASP A 13 -0.28 -4.94 -23.61
N GLU A 14 -0.82 -3.77 -23.90
CA GLU A 14 -0.52 -2.51 -23.21
C GLU A 14 -0.91 -2.58 -21.73
N LEU A 15 -2.14 -3.01 -21.42
CA LEU A 15 -2.60 -3.18 -20.04
C LEU A 15 -1.78 -4.23 -19.27
N ALA A 16 -1.29 -5.28 -19.95
CA ALA A 16 -0.43 -6.27 -19.32
C ALA A 16 0.99 -5.72 -19.06
N ALA A 17 1.52 -4.88 -19.95
CA ALA A 17 2.80 -4.19 -19.75
C ALA A 17 2.73 -3.22 -18.56
N GLU A 18 1.57 -2.61 -18.32
CA GLU A 18 1.30 -1.75 -17.15
C GLU A 18 0.96 -2.54 -15.88
N ASN A 19 1.01 -3.88 -15.90
CA ASN A 19 0.60 -4.78 -14.82
C ASN A 19 -0.88 -4.62 -14.39
N LEU A 20 -1.73 -4.08 -15.27
CA LEU A 20 -3.18 -3.99 -15.06
C LEU A 20 -3.89 -5.30 -15.42
N LEU A 21 -3.23 -6.14 -16.21
CA LEU A 21 -3.68 -7.48 -16.57
C LEU A 21 -2.54 -8.49 -16.42
N ILE A 22 -2.89 -9.74 -16.11
CA ILE A 22 -1.95 -10.88 -16.08
C ILE A 22 -2.41 -11.92 -17.10
N ARG A 23 -1.51 -12.33 -17.98
CA ARG A 23 -1.75 -13.48 -18.87
C ARG A 23 -1.23 -14.77 -18.23
N ARG A 24 -2.10 -15.75 -18.16
CA ARG A 24 -1.73 -17.11 -17.75
C ARG A 24 -1.88 -18.02 -18.97
N GLN A 25 -0.76 -18.59 -19.43
CA GLN A 25 -0.75 -19.48 -20.60
C GLN A 25 -1.75 -20.63 -20.41
N GLY A 26 -2.62 -20.82 -21.41
CA GLY A 26 -3.67 -21.84 -21.37
C GLY A 26 -4.85 -21.54 -20.44
N LYS A 27 -4.81 -20.46 -19.64
CA LYS A 27 -5.87 -20.13 -18.67
C LYS A 27 -6.60 -18.80 -18.97
N GLY A 28 -6.00 -17.92 -19.81
CA GLY A 28 -6.61 -16.65 -20.21
C GLY A 28 -5.92 -15.42 -19.64
N THR A 29 -6.63 -14.30 -19.73
CA THR A 29 -6.20 -12.98 -19.22
C THR A 29 -7.07 -12.61 -18.04
N PHE A 30 -6.46 -12.18 -16.95
CA PHE A 30 -7.10 -11.88 -15.67
C PHE A 30 -6.72 -10.50 -15.20
N VAL A 31 -7.62 -9.85 -14.45
CA VAL A 31 -7.26 -8.69 -13.63
C VAL A 31 -6.50 -9.22 -12.41
N PRO A 32 -5.25 -8.79 -12.18
CA PRO A 32 -4.48 -9.27 -11.04
C PRO A 32 -5.12 -8.82 -9.73
N THR A 33 -5.13 -9.71 -8.76
CA THR A 33 -5.44 -9.37 -7.37
C THR A 33 -4.17 -8.88 -6.67
N HIS A 34 -4.29 -8.20 -5.54
CA HIS A 34 -3.15 -7.71 -4.76
C HIS A 34 -2.27 -8.84 -4.17
N SER A 35 -2.75 -10.09 -4.22
CA SER A 35 -1.99 -11.27 -3.81
C SER A 35 -0.91 -11.72 -4.82
N GLU A 36 -0.94 -11.22 -6.06
CA GLU A 36 0.06 -11.58 -7.07
C GLU A 36 1.41 -10.90 -6.78
N PRO A 37 2.54 -11.64 -6.81
CA PRO A 37 3.85 -11.07 -6.49
C PRO A 37 4.24 -9.85 -7.33
N LYS A 38 3.85 -9.83 -8.62
CA LYS A 38 4.10 -8.70 -9.54
C LYS A 38 3.29 -7.44 -9.20
N VAL A 39 2.23 -7.57 -8.41
CA VAL A 39 1.35 -6.46 -8.01
C VAL A 39 1.68 -5.96 -6.59
N ARG A 40 2.44 -6.77 -5.82
CA ARG A 40 2.86 -6.41 -4.45
C ARG A 40 3.48 -5.01 -4.36
N PHE A 41 4.22 -4.59 -5.39
CA PHE A 41 4.90 -3.29 -5.47
C PHE A 41 4.23 -2.32 -6.46
N ARG A 42 3.01 -2.60 -6.92
CA ARG A 42 2.31 -1.74 -7.89
C ARG A 42 2.18 -0.30 -7.42
N PHE A 43 2.05 -0.10 -6.13
CA PHE A 43 1.90 1.22 -5.50
C PHE A 43 3.16 1.71 -4.78
N LEU A 44 4.17 0.87 -4.64
CA LEU A 44 5.49 1.19 -4.11
C LEU A 44 6.50 0.91 -5.21
N LYS A 45 6.62 1.84 -6.16
CA LYS A 45 7.56 1.74 -7.29
C LYS A 45 8.98 2.16 -6.89
N LEU A 46 9.47 1.66 -5.75
CA LEU A 46 10.88 1.81 -5.40
C LEU A 46 11.66 0.70 -6.08
N THR A 47 12.50 1.08 -7.01
CA THR A 47 13.41 0.16 -7.71
C THR A 47 14.83 0.61 -7.40
N PRO A 48 15.70 -0.26 -6.85
CA PRO A 48 17.11 0.05 -6.70
C PRO A 48 17.76 0.34 -8.07
N ASP A 49 18.72 1.26 -8.09
CA ASP A 49 19.40 1.69 -9.32
C ASP A 49 20.17 0.56 -9.99
N ASP A 50 20.61 -0.44 -9.24
CA ASP A 50 21.33 -1.63 -9.70
C ASP A 50 20.40 -2.74 -10.24
N GLY A 51 19.07 -2.54 -10.18
CA GLY A 51 18.08 -3.52 -10.61
C GLY A 51 17.94 -4.73 -9.68
N HIS A 52 18.61 -4.74 -8.53
CA HIS A 52 18.43 -5.77 -7.51
C HIS A 52 16.99 -5.79 -7.00
N GLN A 53 16.47 -7.00 -6.72
CA GLN A 53 15.16 -7.14 -6.05
C GLN A 53 15.40 -7.44 -4.57
N PRO A 54 15.25 -6.44 -3.68
CA PRO A 54 15.55 -6.63 -2.29
C PRO A 54 14.55 -7.56 -1.60
N VAL A 55 15.03 -8.30 -0.63
CA VAL A 55 14.15 -9.07 0.26
C VAL A 55 13.41 -8.10 1.17
N SER A 56 12.09 -8.05 1.04
CA SER A 56 11.25 -7.15 1.83
C SER A 56 10.81 -7.80 3.14
N GLY A 57 10.99 -7.10 4.25
CA GLY A 57 10.42 -7.41 5.56
C GLY A 57 9.31 -6.43 5.90
N SER A 58 8.38 -6.85 6.77
CA SER A 58 7.32 -6.00 7.31
C SER A 58 7.15 -6.29 8.79
N GLU A 59 7.25 -5.27 9.63
CA GLU A 59 7.04 -5.35 11.07
C GLU A 59 5.92 -4.41 11.49
N ILE A 60 4.93 -4.92 12.22
CA ILE A 60 3.85 -4.11 12.79
C ILE A 60 4.36 -3.49 14.09
N ILE A 61 4.40 -2.17 14.13
CA ILE A 61 4.74 -1.40 15.33
C ILE A 61 3.56 -1.42 16.28
N ASP A 62 2.40 -0.94 15.83
CA ASP A 62 1.15 -1.00 16.58
C ASP A 62 -0.08 -0.97 15.64
N CYS A 63 -1.25 -1.29 16.24
CA CYS A 63 -2.54 -1.12 15.60
C CYS A 63 -3.54 -0.60 16.64
N GLN A 64 -4.12 0.57 16.40
CA GLN A 64 -5.00 1.24 17.36
C GLN A 64 -6.34 1.61 16.72
N ARG A 65 -7.41 1.47 17.50
CA ARG A 65 -8.74 1.97 17.12
C ARG A 65 -9.02 3.25 17.90
N LEU A 66 -9.18 4.36 17.21
CA LEU A 66 -9.29 5.69 17.81
C LEU A 66 -10.24 6.61 17.04
N ARG A 67 -10.45 7.81 17.53
CA ARG A 67 -11.20 8.85 16.84
C ARG A 67 -10.31 9.52 15.79
N ALA A 68 -10.84 9.71 14.60
CA ALA A 68 -10.11 10.35 13.50
C ALA A 68 -9.70 11.77 13.87
N PRO A 69 -8.41 12.13 13.74
CA PRO A 69 -7.99 13.52 13.68
C PRO A 69 -8.73 14.25 12.55
N ALA A 70 -8.88 15.57 12.67
CA ALA A 70 -9.66 16.37 11.71
C ALA A 70 -9.16 16.21 10.27
N GLU A 71 -7.86 16.24 10.07
CA GLU A 71 -7.20 16.05 8.76
C GLU A 71 -7.50 14.66 8.18
N ILE A 72 -7.35 13.61 8.98
CA ILE A 72 -7.64 12.23 8.55
C ILE A 72 -9.13 12.05 8.23
N ALA A 73 -10.02 12.63 9.03
CA ALA A 73 -11.46 12.60 8.75
C ALA A 73 -11.79 13.27 7.40
N GLN A 74 -11.12 14.37 7.08
CA GLN A 74 -11.27 15.07 5.81
C GLN A 74 -10.79 14.22 4.63
N HIS A 75 -9.58 13.67 4.70
CA HIS A 75 -9.01 12.83 3.63
C HIS A 75 -9.85 11.58 3.37
N LEU A 76 -10.34 10.93 4.43
CA LEU A 76 -11.18 9.75 4.33
C LEU A 76 -12.67 10.05 4.14
N GLN A 77 -13.04 11.34 3.96
CA GLN A 77 -14.43 11.82 3.80
C GLN A 77 -15.37 11.28 4.90
N LEU A 78 -14.89 11.29 6.13
CA LEU A 78 -15.62 10.82 7.29
C LEU A 78 -16.23 11.98 8.08
N LYS A 79 -17.25 11.69 8.89
CA LYS A 79 -17.76 12.65 9.88
C LYS A 79 -16.67 12.94 10.93
N THR A 80 -16.70 14.15 11.47
CA THR A 80 -15.80 14.54 12.57
C THR A 80 -15.84 13.50 13.70
N ALA A 81 -14.65 13.15 14.20
CA ALA A 81 -14.44 12.16 15.26
C ALA A 81 -15.01 10.76 14.94
N ALA A 82 -15.20 10.41 13.67
CA ALA A 82 -15.52 9.04 13.29
C ALA A 82 -14.41 8.07 13.78
N THR A 83 -14.81 6.83 14.05
CA THR A 83 -13.84 5.80 14.44
C THR A 83 -12.99 5.38 13.24
N VAL A 84 -11.68 5.34 13.42
CA VAL A 84 -10.68 4.85 12.46
C VAL A 84 -9.80 3.79 13.11
N VAL A 85 -9.16 2.98 12.27
CA VAL A 85 -8.06 2.11 12.66
C VAL A 85 -6.77 2.73 12.13
N ARG A 86 -5.78 2.91 12.99
CA ARG A 86 -4.42 3.32 12.63
C ARG A 86 -3.52 2.12 12.73
N ILE A 87 -2.78 1.81 11.67
CA ILE A 87 -1.76 0.77 11.66
C ILE A 87 -0.43 1.46 11.37
N ARG A 88 0.55 1.29 12.27
CA ARG A 88 1.93 1.73 12.02
C ARG A 88 2.80 0.51 11.76
N ARG A 89 3.59 0.57 10.71
CA ARG A 89 4.50 -0.53 10.38
C ARG A 89 5.81 0.00 9.82
N LEU A 90 6.83 -0.84 9.94
CA LEU A 90 8.14 -0.63 9.36
C LEU A 90 8.35 -1.62 8.23
N LEU A 91 8.71 -1.14 7.05
CA LEU A 91 9.17 -1.99 5.96
C LEU A 91 10.68 -1.90 5.87
N SER A 92 11.31 -3.06 5.75
CA SER A 92 12.76 -3.18 5.55
C SER A 92 13.06 -3.81 4.20
N PHE A 93 14.18 -3.41 3.61
CA PHE A 93 14.76 -4.03 2.44
C PHE A 93 16.15 -4.55 2.80
N ASP A 94 16.39 -5.85 2.55
CA ASP A 94 17.63 -6.54 2.96
C ASP A 94 18.00 -6.30 4.43
N GLY A 95 16.99 -6.30 5.31
CA GLY A 95 17.15 -6.07 6.74
C GLY A 95 17.33 -4.61 7.16
N GLN A 96 17.39 -3.65 6.22
CA GLN A 96 17.51 -2.22 6.54
C GLN A 96 16.13 -1.57 6.62
N PRO A 97 15.76 -0.92 7.74
CA PRO A 97 14.55 -0.10 7.83
C PRO A 97 14.55 0.98 6.76
N THR A 98 13.53 0.97 5.89
CA THR A 98 13.50 1.86 4.72
C THR A 98 12.26 2.71 4.67
N ILE A 99 11.10 2.17 5.08
CA ILE A 99 9.82 2.88 5.03
C ILE A 99 9.12 2.74 6.36
N PHE A 100 8.72 3.87 6.91
CA PHE A 100 7.79 3.95 8.03
C PHE A 100 6.40 4.31 7.49
N ASP A 101 5.46 3.40 7.59
CA ASP A 101 4.07 3.58 7.15
C ASP A 101 3.17 3.93 8.34
N ASP A 102 2.32 4.95 8.15
CA ASP A 102 1.23 5.34 9.04
C ASP A 102 -0.10 5.25 8.27
N ILE A 103 -0.83 4.15 8.46
CA ILE A 103 -1.98 3.78 7.65
C ILE A 103 -3.27 4.04 8.44
N TRP A 104 -4.22 4.76 7.82
CA TRP A 104 -5.48 5.13 8.42
C TRP A 104 -6.65 4.53 7.64
N LEU A 105 -7.50 3.78 8.32
CA LEU A 105 -8.59 3.02 7.73
C LEU A 105 -9.93 3.41 8.34
N PRO A 106 -11.03 3.55 7.56
CA PRO A 106 -12.37 3.79 8.10
C PRO A 106 -12.83 2.64 9.01
N GLY A 107 -13.01 2.90 10.31
CA GLY A 107 -13.29 1.86 11.30
C GLY A 107 -14.60 1.09 11.08
N ARG A 108 -15.56 1.69 10.34
CA ARG A 108 -16.83 1.01 10.00
C ARG A 108 -16.65 -0.05 8.91
N VAL A 109 -15.68 0.13 8.01
CA VAL A 109 -15.36 -0.80 6.93
C VAL A 109 -14.46 -1.90 7.48
N PHE A 110 -13.42 -1.54 8.20
CA PHE A 110 -12.41 -2.44 8.75
C PHE A 110 -12.75 -2.87 10.18
N ARG A 111 -13.93 -3.52 10.32
CA ARG A 111 -14.39 -4.07 11.60
C ARG A 111 -13.55 -5.30 11.94
N GLY A 112 -13.14 -5.40 13.22
CA GLY A 112 -12.35 -6.54 13.69
C GLY A 112 -10.84 -6.40 13.45
N VAL A 113 -10.39 -5.38 12.70
CA VAL A 113 -8.96 -5.07 12.60
C VAL A 113 -8.47 -4.57 13.96
N ASN A 114 -7.50 -5.28 14.51
CA ASN A 114 -6.79 -4.99 15.74
C ASN A 114 -5.34 -5.49 15.62
N GLU A 115 -4.55 -5.30 16.67
CA GLU A 115 -3.13 -5.65 16.64
C GLU A 115 -2.90 -7.16 16.41
N ASP A 116 -3.70 -8.01 17.04
CA ASP A 116 -3.58 -9.47 16.89
C ASP A 116 -3.86 -9.91 15.46
N THR A 117 -4.95 -9.40 14.84
CA THR A 117 -5.34 -9.76 13.48
C THR A 117 -4.34 -9.24 12.43
N VAL A 118 -3.77 -8.06 12.66
CA VAL A 118 -2.76 -7.50 11.75
C VAL A 118 -1.43 -8.25 11.86
N ARG A 119 -1.01 -8.63 13.08
CA ARG A 119 0.21 -9.43 13.30
C ARG A 119 0.09 -10.87 12.79
N ALA A 120 -1.11 -11.45 12.88
CA ALA A 120 -1.38 -12.80 12.35
C ALA A 120 -1.48 -12.85 10.81
N ASN A 121 -1.52 -11.69 10.15
CA ASN A 121 -1.65 -11.65 8.69
C ASN A 121 -0.29 -11.71 8.00
N ASP A 122 -0.03 -12.79 7.28
CA ASP A 122 1.18 -12.99 6.47
C ASP A 122 1.06 -12.44 5.05
N SER A 123 -0.14 -11.97 4.66
CA SER A 123 -0.38 -11.45 3.31
C SER A 123 -0.06 -9.95 3.22
N PRO A 124 0.24 -9.42 2.02
CA PRO A 124 0.28 -7.99 1.81
C PRO A 124 -1.03 -7.34 2.24
N LEU A 125 -0.99 -6.17 2.91
CA LEU A 125 -2.18 -5.54 3.48
C LEU A 125 -3.31 -5.32 2.46
N TYR A 126 -2.99 -4.91 1.24
CA TYR A 126 -4.02 -4.71 0.20
C TYR A 126 -4.69 -6.03 -0.22
N ALA A 127 -3.94 -7.12 -0.30
CA ALA A 127 -4.50 -8.44 -0.56
C ALA A 127 -5.42 -8.89 0.58
N TRP A 128 -5.00 -8.67 1.82
CA TRP A 128 -5.80 -8.94 2.99
C TRP A 128 -7.08 -8.12 3.02
N PHE A 129 -7.00 -6.81 2.71
CA PHE A 129 -8.17 -5.94 2.63
C PHE A 129 -9.18 -6.39 1.57
N GLU A 130 -8.71 -6.86 0.44
CA GLU A 130 -9.55 -7.39 -0.63
C GLU A 130 -10.27 -8.67 -0.21
N VAL A 131 -9.55 -9.60 0.40
CA VAL A 131 -10.10 -10.91 0.78
C VAL A 131 -11.04 -10.80 1.98
N GLU A 132 -10.63 -10.11 3.05
CA GLU A 132 -11.37 -10.10 4.32
C GLU A 132 -12.46 -9.03 4.37
N PHE A 133 -12.27 -7.90 3.68
CA PHE A 133 -13.17 -6.75 3.79
C PHE A 133 -13.85 -6.38 2.47
N GLY A 134 -13.53 -7.08 1.36
CA GLY A 134 -14.06 -6.78 0.03
C GLY A 134 -13.66 -5.40 -0.50
N VAL A 135 -12.53 -4.87 -0.03
CA VAL A 135 -12.03 -3.53 -0.40
C VAL A 135 -10.86 -3.66 -1.34
N SER A 136 -11.08 -3.30 -2.61
CA SER A 136 -10.01 -3.25 -3.62
C SER A 136 -9.57 -1.83 -3.86
N MET A 137 -8.25 -1.58 -3.82
CA MET A 137 -7.69 -0.31 -4.22
C MET A 137 -7.63 -0.22 -5.74
N VAL A 138 -8.41 0.69 -6.32
CA VAL A 138 -8.50 0.91 -7.76
C VAL A 138 -7.76 2.16 -8.22
N ARG A 139 -7.60 3.12 -7.32
CA ARG A 139 -6.93 4.40 -7.57
C ARG A 139 -6.19 4.84 -6.31
N ALA A 140 -5.09 5.56 -6.48
CA ALA A 140 -4.39 6.28 -5.42
C ALA A 140 -3.97 7.66 -5.93
N ASP A 141 -4.25 8.68 -5.12
CA ASP A 141 -3.72 10.03 -5.31
C ASP A 141 -2.56 10.23 -4.32
N GLU A 142 -1.41 10.68 -4.81
CA GLU A 142 -0.18 10.81 -4.01
C GLU A 142 0.35 12.24 -4.04
N ALA A 143 0.76 12.74 -2.87
CA ALA A 143 1.54 13.96 -2.74
C ALA A 143 2.92 13.61 -2.16
N ILE A 144 3.98 13.99 -2.88
CA ILE A 144 5.36 13.66 -2.52
C ILE A 144 6.08 14.95 -2.10
N ARG A 145 6.74 14.90 -0.94
CA ARG A 145 7.49 16.04 -0.38
C ARG A 145 8.83 15.61 0.19
N ALA A 146 9.82 16.49 0.12
CA ALA A 146 11.05 16.35 0.89
C ALA A 146 10.84 16.97 2.27
N VAL A 147 11.11 16.21 3.34
CA VAL A 147 10.96 16.63 4.73
C VAL A 147 12.19 16.27 5.55
N ALA A 148 12.39 16.96 6.66
CA ALA A 148 13.44 16.59 7.62
C ALA A 148 12.93 15.47 8.54
N ALA A 149 13.77 14.48 8.84
CA ALA A 149 13.46 13.40 9.77
C ALA A 149 13.13 13.98 11.16
N GLN A 150 11.93 13.68 11.64
CA GLN A 150 11.44 14.03 12.98
C GLN A 150 11.42 12.80 13.89
N ALA A 151 11.01 12.99 15.15
CA ALA A 151 11.17 11.99 16.21
C ALA A 151 10.77 10.56 15.85
N GLU A 152 9.59 10.34 15.26
CA GLU A 152 9.14 8.98 14.88
C GLU A 152 10.02 8.39 13.76
N ALA A 153 10.34 9.17 12.72
CA ALA A 153 11.21 8.72 11.64
C ALA A 153 12.63 8.40 12.14
N VAL A 154 13.17 9.24 13.03
CA VAL A 154 14.46 8.99 13.68
C VAL A 154 14.44 7.67 14.44
N GLN A 155 13.39 7.45 15.23
CA GLN A 155 13.27 6.25 16.08
C GLN A 155 13.14 4.97 15.24
N TYR A 156 12.26 4.96 14.23
CA TYR A 156 11.91 3.74 13.51
C TYR A 156 12.81 3.46 12.30
N LEU A 157 13.27 4.49 11.60
CA LEU A 157 14.18 4.31 10.46
C LEU A 157 15.65 4.30 10.86
N GLY A 158 15.99 4.64 12.12
CA GLY A 158 17.36 4.67 12.58
C GLY A 158 18.23 5.75 11.91
N VAL A 159 17.61 6.84 11.44
CA VAL A 159 18.29 7.93 10.75
C VAL A 159 18.58 9.11 11.69
N PRO A 160 19.59 9.93 11.44
CA PRO A 160 19.84 11.14 12.23
C PRO A 160 18.68 12.14 12.13
N ALA A 161 18.43 12.90 13.21
CA ALA A 161 17.47 14.01 13.20
C ALA A 161 17.83 15.03 12.10
N GLY A 162 16.83 15.52 11.39
CA GLY A 162 17.00 16.44 10.28
C GLY A 162 17.48 15.81 8.97
N ARG A 163 17.74 14.51 8.92
CA ARG A 163 18.02 13.80 7.67
C ARG A 163 16.93 14.05 6.66
N PRO A 164 17.23 14.43 5.39
CA PRO A 164 16.21 14.53 4.35
C PRO A 164 15.54 13.18 4.08
N LEU A 165 14.21 13.17 4.09
CA LEU A 165 13.38 12.02 3.79
C LEU A 165 12.36 12.39 2.72
N LEU A 166 11.89 11.38 2.00
CA LEU A 166 10.75 11.49 1.11
C LEU A 166 9.49 11.11 1.90
N GLN A 167 8.56 12.05 2.04
CA GLN A 167 7.23 11.80 2.57
C GLN A 167 6.26 11.63 1.42
N VAL A 168 5.49 10.53 1.45
CA VAL A 168 4.44 10.24 0.48
C VAL A 168 3.11 10.17 1.21
N ASP A 169 2.26 11.16 1.00
CA ASP A 169 0.87 11.12 1.48
C ASP A 169 0.00 10.53 0.40
N ARG A 170 -0.65 9.40 0.70
CA ARG A 170 -1.48 8.67 -0.25
C ARG A 170 -2.91 8.58 0.24
N VAL A 171 -3.86 8.86 -0.65
CA VAL A 171 -5.29 8.61 -0.47
C VAL A 171 -5.74 7.63 -1.53
N SER A 172 -6.35 6.52 -1.12
CA SER A 172 -6.75 5.40 -1.97
C SER A 172 -8.24 5.10 -1.84
#